data_61b3ed8838a6a04968da920df3c71867
#
_entry.id   61b3ed8838a6a04968da920df3c71867
#
_cell.length_a   1.000
_cell.length_b   1.000
_cell.length_c   1.000
_cell.angle_alpha   90.00
_cell.angle_beta   90.00
_cell.angle_gamma   90.00
#
_symmetry.space_group_name_H-M   'P 1'
#
loop_
_entity.id
_entity.type
_entity.pdbx_description
1 polymer ?
#
loop_
_entity_poly.entity_id
_entity_poly.type
_entity_poly.pdbx_seq_one_letter_code
_entity_poly.pdbx_strand_id
1 'polypeptide(L)'
;MTLTLEGPNGTITVPDSVLLQIATRAAEGVEGVRVRRKRSVDAESRVVRLELSAARGEPLTAQGERVQEAVAGALKQTCALDATVEVAFEELR
;
A
#
# COMPACT_ATOMS: atom_id res chain seq x y z
N MET A 1 -13.68 6.54 -2.93
CA MET A 1 -13.79 5.98 -4.29
C MET A 1 -13.64 4.48 -4.29
N THR A 2 -13.92 3.85 -5.39
CA THR A 2 -13.98 2.39 -5.48
C THR A 2 -13.32 1.93 -6.77
N LEU A 3 -12.48 0.91 -6.66
CA LEU A 3 -11.89 0.27 -7.83
C LEU A 3 -12.92 -0.66 -8.47
N THR A 4 -13.10 -0.53 -9.79
CA THR A 4 -13.98 -1.40 -10.55
C THR A 4 -13.15 -2.25 -11.50
N LEU A 5 -13.32 -3.56 -11.41
CA LEU A 5 -12.63 -4.52 -12.27
C LEU A 5 -13.66 -5.25 -13.13
N GLU A 6 -13.32 -5.43 -14.41
CA GLU A 6 -14.14 -6.22 -15.31
C GLU A 6 -13.63 -7.65 -15.36
N GLY A 7 -14.49 -8.59 -15.12
CA GLY A 7 -14.19 -10.01 -15.19
C GLY A 7 -15.03 -10.70 -16.24
N PRO A 8 -14.78 -11.99 -16.52
CA PRO A 8 -15.51 -12.75 -17.53
C PRO A 8 -17.01 -12.90 -17.22
N ASN A 9 -17.39 -12.78 -15.97
CA ASN A 9 -18.77 -12.94 -15.53
C ASN A 9 -19.39 -11.64 -15.01
N GLY A 10 -18.82 -10.49 -15.37
CA GLY A 10 -19.34 -9.20 -14.94
C GLY A 10 -18.29 -8.30 -14.33
N THR A 11 -18.75 -7.34 -13.55
CA THR A 11 -17.94 -6.31 -12.93
C THR A 11 -17.68 -6.63 -11.47
N ILE A 12 -16.42 -6.53 -11.06
CA ILE A 12 -16.03 -6.69 -9.66
C ILE A 12 -15.71 -5.31 -9.10
N THR A 13 -16.34 -4.99 -7.99
CA THR A 13 -16.14 -3.70 -7.32
C THR A 13 -15.33 -3.90 -6.04
N VAL A 14 -14.23 -3.18 -5.90
CA VAL A 14 -13.36 -3.26 -4.72
C VAL A 14 -13.37 -1.91 -4.02
N PRO A 15 -13.95 -1.81 -2.82
CA PRO A 15 -13.96 -0.56 -2.06
C PRO A 15 -12.55 -0.12 -1.65
N ASP A 16 -12.37 1.19 -1.50
CA ASP A 16 -11.09 1.76 -1.05
C ASP A 16 -10.64 1.17 0.29
N SER A 17 -11.58 0.89 1.18
CA SER A 17 -11.27 0.27 2.47
C SER A 17 -10.58 -1.09 2.33
N VAL A 18 -10.97 -1.87 1.34
CA VAL A 18 -10.33 -3.17 1.06
C VAL A 18 -8.96 -2.97 0.46
N LEU A 19 -8.81 -2.05 -0.48
CA LEU A 19 -7.51 -1.70 -1.05
C LEU A 19 -6.54 -1.24 0.03
N LEU A 20 -7.02 -0.40 0.95
CA LEU A 20 -6.23 0.10 2.05
C LEU A 20 -5.81 -1.01 3.02
N GLN A 21 -6.69 -1.97 3.28
CA GLN A 21 -6.35 -3.15 4.10
C GLN A 21 -5.25 -3.98 3.45
N ILE A 22 -5.35 -4.24 2.15
CA ILE A 22 -4.34 -5.01 1.41
C ILE A 22 -3.00 -4.30 1.49
N ALA A 23 -2.99 -2.99 1.22
CA ALA A 23 -1.79 -2.17 1.27
C ALA A 23 -1.16 -2.16 2.67
N THR A 24 -1.98 -1.98 3.71
CA THR A 24 -1.52 -1.94 5.09
C THR A 24 -0.90 -3.27 5.51
N ARG A 25 -1.55 -4.38 5.21
CA ARG A 25 -1.02 -5.71 5.54
C ARG A 25 0.29 -6.00 4.82
N ALA A 26 0.38 -5.63 3.55
CA ALA A 26 1.61 -5.83 2.79
C ALA A 26 2.75 -5.00 3.36
N ALA A 27 2.49 -3.74 3.70
CA ALA A 27 3.49 -2.86 4.29
C ALA A 27 3.97 -3.38 5.65
N GLU A 28 3.06 -3.83 6.49
CA GLU A 28 3.40 -4.35 7.82
C GLU A 28 4.07 -5.72 7.78
N GLY A 29 4.03 -6.39 6.64
CA GLY A 29 4.81 -7.59 6.41
C GLY A 29 6.30 -7.33 6.25
N VAL A 30 6.71 -6.09 6.01
CA VAL A 30 8.10 -5.70 5.95
C VAL A 30 8.64 -5.54 7.37
N GLU A 31 9.70 -6.26 7.69
CA GLU A 31 10.27 -6.26 9.03
C GLU A 31 10.72 -4.88 9.47
N GLY A 32 10.34 -4.49 10.69
CA GLY A 32 10.72 -3.22 11.29
C GLY A 32 9.85 -2.04 10.87
N VAL A 33 8.80 -2.26 10.10
CA VAL A 33 7.94 -1.20 9.59
C VAL A 33 6.54 -1.30 10.20
N ARG A 34 5.98 -0.14 10.57
CA ARG A 34 4.58 -0.02 11.00
C ARG A 34 3.88 1.06 10.20
N VAL A 35 2.65 0.77 9.78
CA VAL A 35 1.82 1.76 9.11
C VAL A 35 1.12 2.63 10.15
N ARG A 36 1.20 3.92 9.96
CA ARG A 36 0.60 4.91 10.84
C ARG A 36 -0.83 5.23 10.40
N ARG A 37 -1.46 6.16 11.10
CA ARG A 37 -2.86 6.52 10.84
C ARG A 37 -3.06 7.23 9.50
N LYS A 38 -2.10 8.06 9.11
CA LYS A 38 -2.18 8.79 7.84
C LYS A 38 -1.88 7.84 6.69
N ARG A 39 -2.94 7.33 6.11
CA ARG A 39 -2.85 6.42 4.98
C ARG A 39 -4.09 6.63 4.11
N SER A 40 -3.89 6.57 2.81
CA SER A 40 -4.99 6.75 1.87
C SER A 40 -4.74 6.00 0.58
N VAL A 41 -5.83 5.69 -0.11
CA VAL A 41 -5.82 5.12 -1.44
C VAL A 41 -6.71 5.96 -2.32
N ASP A 42 -6.19 6.35 -3.48
CA ASP A 42 -6.97 6.97 -4.52
C ASP A 42 -7.03 5.98 -5.70
N ALA A 43 -8.17 5.32 -5.85
CA ALA A 43 -8.35 4.30 -6.88
C ALA A 43 -8.35 4.90 -8.28
N GLU A 44 -8.78 6.14 -8.43
CA GLU A 44 -8.85 6.81 -9.73
C GLU A 44 -7.46 7.14 -10.26
N SER A 45 -6.60 7.72 -9.44
CA SER A 45 -5.22 8.03 -9.82
C SER A 45 -4.26 6.85 -9.60
N ARG A 46 -4.74 5.78 -8.97
CA ARG A 46 -3.95 4.58 -8.64
C ARG A 46 -2.76 4.90 -7.73
N VAL A 47 -2.98 5.76 -6.76
CA VAL A 47 -1.95 6.16 -5.81
C VAL A 47 -2.30 5.68 -4.41
N VAL A 48 -1.34 5.03 -3.77
CA VAL A 48 -1.43 4.64 -2.36
C VAL A 48 -0.43 5.48 -1.59
N ARG A 49 -0.90 6.14 -0.54
CA ARG A 49 -0.04 6.94 0.34
C ARG A 49 -0.04 6.35 1.73
N LEU A 50 1.15 6.06 2.23
CA LEU A 50 1.32 5.47 3.55
C LEU A 50 2.32 6.28 4.36
N GLU A 51 1.95 6.58 5.59
CA GLU A 51 2.89 7.12 6.56
C GLU A 51 3.37 5.97 7.44
N LEU A 52 4.68 5.83 7.57
CA LEU A 52 5.30 4.68 8.21
C LEU A 52 6.15 5.14 9.39
N SER A 53 6.30 4.26 10.37
CA SER A 53 7.40 4.36 11.33
C SER A 53 8.30 3.15 11.14
N ALA A 54 9.60 3.36 11.36
CA ALA A 54 10.60 2.33 11.12
C ALA A 54 11.47 2.13 12.35
N ALA A 55 12.00 0.92 12.49
CA ALA A 55 12.96 0.61 13.53
C ALA A 55 14.29 1.33 13.28
N ARG A 56 14.95 1.72 14.35
CA ARG A 56 16.27 2.37 14.26
C ARG A 56 17.30 1.40 13.68
N GLY A 57 18.28 1.97 13.01
CA GLY A 57 19.44 1.22 12.49
C GLY A 57 19.29 0.74 11.08
N GLU A 58 18.10 0.81 10.49
CA GLU A 58 17.87 0.44 9.11
C GLU A 58 17.84 1.68 8.21
N PRO A 59 18.44 1.62 7.02
CA PRO A 59 18.32 2.72 6.06
C PRO A 59 16.87 2.92 5.63
N LEU A 60 16.34 4.13 5.82
CA LEU A 60 14.94 4.42 5.48
C LEU A 60 14.64 4.22 4.00
N THR A 61 15.59 4.57 3.14
CA THR A 61 15.42 4.38 1.69
C THR A 61 15.21 2.92 1.34
N ALA A 62 16.03 2.03 1.90
CA ALA A 62 15.90 0.60 1.66
C ALA A 62 14.58 0.04 2.19
N GLN A 63 14.16 0.46 3.38
CA GLN A 63 12.89 0.04 3.94
C GLN A 63 11.71 0.56 3.12
N GLY A 64 11.78 1.81 2.70
CA GLY A 64 10.75 2.42 1.85
C GLY A 64 10.58 1.68 0.54
N GLU A 65 11.67 1.30 -0.11
CA GLU A 65 11.63 0.53 -1.34
C GLU A 65 11.00 -0.85 -1.14
N ARG A 66 11.33 -1.53 -0.04
CA ARG A 66 10.73 -2.83 0.29
C ARG A 66 9.22 -2.71 0.50
N VAL A 67 8.78 -1.65 1.17
CA VAL A 67 7.36 -1.39 1.38
C VAL A 67 6.67 -1.12 0.04
N GLN A 68 7.26 -0.28 -0.80
CA GLN A 68 6.70 0.02 -2.12
C GLN A 68 6.55 -1.24 -2.96
N GLU A 69 7.55 -2.09 -3.00
CA GLU A 69 7.49 -3.35 -3.74
C GLU A 69 6.45 -4.31 -3.17
N ALA A 70 6.39 -4.43 -1.85
CA ALA A 70 5.44 -5.32 -1.19
C ALA A 70 4.00 -4.88 -1.44
N VAL A 71 3.72 -3.59 -1.31
CA VAL A 71 2.38 -3.04 -1.50
C VAL A 71 1.96 -3.11 -2.97
N ALA A 72 2.84 -2.68 -3.87
CA ALA A 72 2.55 -2.72 -5.30
C ALA A 72 2.32 -4.16 -5.77
N GLY A 73 3.14 -5.10 -5.32
CA GLY A 73 3.00 -6.51 -5.65
C GLY A 73 1.70 -7.11 -5.13
N ALA A 74 1.33 -6.78 -3.89
CA ALA A 74 0.10 -7.29 -3.29
C ALA A 74 -1.14 -6.78 -4.03
N LEU A 75 -1.18 -5.50 -4.38
CA LEU A 75 -2.30 -4.92 -5.12
C LEU A 75 -2.39 -5.48 -6.54
N LYS A 76 -1.26 -5.69 -7.19
CA LYS A 76 -1.25 -6.30 -8.52
C LYS A 76 -1.74 -7.75 -8.50
N GLN A 77 -1.26 -8.55 -7.55
CA GLN A 77 -1.66 -9.96 -7.45
C GLN A 77 -3.11 -10.13 -7.04
N THR A 78 -3.57 -9.31 -6.10
CA THR A 78 -4.91 -9.46 -5.53
C THR A 78 -5.98 -8.78 -6.38
N CYS A 79 -5.69 -7.61 -6.94
CA CYS A 79 -6.67 -6.77 -7.60
C CYS A 79 -6.31 -6.41 -9.04
N ALA A 80 -5.21 -6.93 -9.57
CA ALA A 80 -4.68 -6.56 -10.89
C ALA A 80 -4.48 -5.04 -11.03
N LEU A 81 -4.18 -4.35 -9.93
CA LEU A 81 -4.02 -2.92 -9.89
C LEU A 81 -2.53 -2.54 -9.93
N ASP A 82 -2.14 -1.80 -10.96
CA ASP A 82 -0.81 -1.19 -11.03
C ASP A 82 -0.85 0.14 -10.29
N ALA A 83 -0.40 0.13 -9.03
CA ALA A 83 -0.46 1.28 -8.17
C ALA A 83 0.91 1.93 -8.00
N THR A 84 0.90 3.27 -7.89
CA THR A 84 2.06 4.02 -7.43
C THR A 84 1.96 4.11 -5.91
N VAL A 85 3.02 3.70 -5.21
CA VAL A 85 3.03 3.70 -3.75
C VAL A 85 3.97 4.80 -3.27
N GLU A 86 3.39 5.77 -2.59
CA GLU A 86 4.15 6.85 -1.96
C GLU A 86 4.26 6.56 -0.47
N VAL A 87 5.47 6.55 0.05
CA VAL A 87 5.72 6.32 1.46
C VAL A 87 6.41 7.52 2.08
N ALA A 88 6.01 7.84 3.30
CA ALA A 88 6.66 8.87 4.09
C ALA A 88 6.95 8.29 5.47
N PHE A 89 8.11 8.59 6.00
CA PHE A 89 8.48 8.12 7.33
C PHE A 89 8.24 9.22 8.35
N GLU A 90 7.60 8.82 9.44
CA GLU A 90 7.50 9.63 10.62
C GLU A 90 8.85 9.72 11.31
N GLU A 91 9.02 10.71 12.18
CA GLU A 91 10.24 10.85 12.95
C GLU A 91 10.55 9.57 13.74
N LEU A 92 11.79 9.13 13.66
CA LEU A 92 12.24 7.93 14.37
C LEU A 92 12.41 8.18 15.85
N ARG A 93 12.10 7.18 16.61
CA ARG A 93 12.29 7.21 18.06
C ARG A 93 13.13 6.05 18.54
#